data_ffefa3c86daf61f38f1ccc0928ceeb3e
#
_entry.id   ffefa3c86daf61f38f1ccc0928ceeb3e
#
_cell.length_a   1.000
_cell.length_b   1.000
_cell.length_c   1.000
_cell.angle_alpha   90.00
_cell.angle_beta   90.00
_cell.angle_gamma   90.00
#
_symmetry.space_group_name_H-M   'P 1'
#
loop_
_entity.id
_entity.type
_entity.pdbx_description
1 polymer ?
#
loop_
_entity_poly.entity_id
_entity_poly.type
_entity_poly.pdbx_seq_one_letter_code
_entity_poly.pdbx_strand_id
1 'polypeptide(L)'
;MEEQKKNMLSLIQPTNTPHLGNYLGAMQNWGKLQNDYNCYFGIADLHSITVRQDPVKLRNQIKESYALLIAAGLDPEKSTLFVQGHNPNHAELSWILSCYTQFGELSRMTQFKDKSAKHPDNINAGLFTYPVLMAADILLYQADLVPVGIDQKQHLELARNVAQRFNGIYGDVFTIPDGYITKTTAKVMSLQEPTKKMSKSDENPNASVWILDDKDTIIRKFKRAVTDSDTVVCAREGKDGIINLMSIYSAVTNKSIEDIEAEFAGKGYGDFKTAVGEAVADMLAPMEGGVKRG
;
A
#
# COMPACT_ATOMS: atom_id res chain seq x y z
N MET A 1 5.32 -1.41 -35.19
CA MET A 1 4.08 -1.23 -34.41
C MET A 1 4.55 -1.10 -32.97
N GLU A 2 4.36 0.05 -32.33
CA GLU A 2 4.60 0.15 -30.90
C GLU A 2 3.66 -0.82 -30.21
N GLU A 3 4.22 -1.69 -29.36
CA GLU A 3 3.43 -2.64 -28.57
C GLU A 3 2.58 -1.83 -27.59
N GLN A 4 1.27 -1.99 -27.64
CA GLN A 4 0.36 -1.23 -26.80
C GLN A 4 0.61 -1.59 -25.33
N LYS A 5 0.98 -0.60 -24.51
CA LYS A 5 1.23 -0.80 -23.08
C LYS A 5 -0.03 -1.37 -22.42
N LYS A 6 0.17 -2.35 -21.53
CA LYS A 6 -0.89 -2.90 -20.68
C LYS A 6 -1.41 -1.86 -19.69
N ASN A 7 -2.70 -1.88 -19.43
CA ASN A 7 -3.33 -1.04 -18.41
C ASN A 7 -3.09 -1.63 -17.01
N MET A 8 -2.61 -0.80 -16.11
CA MET A 8 -2.41 -1.15 -14.70
C MET A 8 -3.25 -0.22 -13.82
N LEU A 9 -4.03 -0.79 -12.92
CA LEU A 9 -4.84 -0.04 -11.95
C LEU A 9 -4.36 -0.31 -10.52
N SER A 10 -4.18 0.76 -9.75
CA SER A 10 -3.97 0.69 -8.31
C SER A 10 -4.78 1.76 -7.59
N LEU A 11 -5.44 1.38 -6.51
CA LEU A 11 -6.23 2.27 -5.66
C LEU A 11 -5.71 2.24 -4.24
N ILE A 12 -5.58 3.41 -3.62
CA ILE A 12 -5.24 3.54 -2.21
C ILE A 12 -6.38 4.18 -1.44
N GLN A 13 -6.63 3.69 -0.23
CA GLN A 13 -7.61 4.33 0.66
C GLN A 13 -6.99 5.55 1.35
N PRO A 14 -7.69 6.71 1.39
CA PRO A 14 -7.17 7.93 1.98
C PRO A 14 -7.15 7.91 3.51
N THR A 15 -7.89 7.00 4.15
CA THR A 15 -8.11 6.98 5.60
C THR A 15 -6.92 6.58 6.45
N ASN A 16 -5.84 6.14 5.82
CA ASN A 16 -4.65 5.67 6.53
C ASN A 16 -3.38 6.18 5.87
N THR A 17 -2.63 7.02 6.57
CA THR A 17 -1.27 7.36 6.14
C THR A 17 -0.44 6.09 5.98
N PRO A 18 0.26 5.91 4.85
CA PRO A 18 1.16 4.78 4.68
C PRO A 18 2.33 4.83 5.66
N HIS A 19 2.81 3.67 6.08
CA HIS A 19 4.04 3.54 6.84
C HIS A 19 5.21 3.13 5.93
N LEU A 20 6.41 3.16 6.47
CA LEU A 20 7.66 2.82 5.77
C LEU A 20 7.60 1.49 5.01
N GLY A 21 6.96 0.47 5.60
CA GLY A 21 6.76 -0.83 4.94
C GLY A 21 5.90 -0.76 3.69
N ASN A 22 4.89 0.11 3.66
CA ASN A 22 4.08 0.34 2.46
C ASN A 22 4.90 1.07 1.39
N TYR A 23 5.72 2.03 1.79
CA TYR A 23 6.56 2.79 0.87
C TYR A 23 7.62 1.88 0.22
N LEU A 24 8.44 1.22 1.02
CA LEU A 24 9.49 0.32 0.53
C LEU A 24 8.93 -0.91 -0.19
N GLY A 25 7.72 -1.36 0.22
CA GLY A 25 7.07 -2.53 -0.36
C GLY A 25 6.43 -2.29 -1.73
N ALA A 26 5.93 -1.09 -2.00
CA ALA A 26 5.18 -0.82 -3.23
C ALA A 26 5.41 0.59 -3.78
N MET A 27 5.20 1.64 -2.97
CA MET A 27 5.07 3.01 -3.47
C MET A 27 6.32 3.53 -4.18
N GLN A 28 7.51 3.21 -3.68
CA GLN A 28 8.78 3.63 -4.30
C GLN A 28 8.96 3.15 -5.76
N ASN A 29 8.23 2.12 -6.16
CA ASN A 29 8.30 1.56 -7.51
C ASN A 29 7.24 2.14 -8.46
N TRP A 30 6.25 2.86 -7.95
CA TRP A 30 5.15 3.37 -8.78
C TRP A 30 5.64 4.29 -9.90
N GLY A 31 6.58 5.20 -9.59
CA GLY A 31 7.16 6.08 -10.59
C GLY A 31 7.89 5.35 -11.73
N LYS A 32 8.37 4.11 -11.47
CA LYS A 32 8.99 3.29 -12.51
C LYS A 32 7.96 2.57 -13.37
N LEU A 33 6.86 2.10 -12.77
CA LEU A 33 5.79 1.37 -13.46
C LEU A 33 5.16 2.20 -14.59
N GLN A 34 5.04 3.51 -14.42
CA GLN A 34 4.46 4.39 -15.44
C GLN A 34 5.28 4.48 -16.74
N ASN A 35 6.54 4.04 -16.73
CA ASN A 35 7.34 3.97 -17.95
C ASN A 35 7.00 2.73 -18.79
N ASP A 36 6.58 1.65 -18.15
CA ASP A 36 6.34 0.34 -18.78
C ASP A 36 4.85 0.07 -19.03
N TYR A 37 3.97 0.69 -18.23
CA TYR A 37 2.53 0.46 -18.24
C TYR A 37 1.75 1.76 -18.46
N ASN A 38 0.51 1.62 -18.93
CA ASN A 38 -0.48 2.69 -18.91
C ASN A 38 -1.15 2.67 -17.53
N CYS A 39 -0.71 3.54 -16.62
CA CYS A 39 -1.04 3.48 -15.21
C CYS A 39 -2.24 4.37 -14.85
N TYR A 40 -3.16 3.80 -14.08
CA TYR A 40 -4.29 4.46 -13.43
C TYR A 40 -4.11 4.33 -11.92
N PHE A 41 -3.90 5.45 -11.22
CA PHE A 41 -3.77 5.48 -9.76
C PHE A 41 -4.90 6.32 -9.16
N GLY A 42 -5.67 5.70 -8.29
CA GLY A 42 -6.84 6.34 -7.70
C GLY A 42 -6.85 6.38 -6.18
N ILE A 43 -7.55 7.39 -5.65
CA ILE A 43 -7.89 7.50 -4.24
C ILE A 43 -9.27 6.88 -4.05
N ALA A 44 -9.33 5.81 -3.26
CA ALA A 44 -10.52 4.99 -3.02
C ALA A 44 -11.40 5.56 -1.89
N ASP A 45 -11.98 6.73 -2.10
CA ASP A 45 -12.81 7.43 -1.12
C ASP A 45 -14.16 6.74 -0.89
N LEU A 46 -14.77 6.14 -1.92
CA LEU A 46 -16.01 5.38 -1.76
C LEU A 46 -15.83 4.11 -0.91
N HIS A 47 -14.68 3.43 -1.04
CA HIS A 47 -14.36 2.30 -0.17
C HIS A 47 -14.19 2.73 1.30
N SER A 48 -13.75 3.96 1.54
CA SER A 48 -13.52 4.47 2.88
C SER A 48 -14.80 4.66 3.69
N ILE A 49 -15.92 4.96 3.04
CA ILE A 49 -17.21 5.21 3.71
C ILE A 49 -17.94 3.93 4.14
N THR A 50 -17.40 2.75 3.85
CA THR A 50 -17.88 1.49 4.45
C THR A 50 -17.75 1.47 5.97
N VAL A 51 -16.86 2.33 6.50
CA VAL A 51 -16.73 2.65 7.92
C VAL A 51 -17.05 4.13 8.12
N ARG A 52 -17.68 4.51 9.24
CA ARG A 52 -18.05 5.91 9.51
C ARG A 52 -16.81 6.80 9.49
N GLN A 53 -16.89 7.89 8.73
CA GLN A 53 -15.83 8.88 8.57
C GLN A 53 -16.33 10.26 8.98
N ASP A 54 -15.46 11.06 9.59
CA ASP A 54 -15.67 12.50 9.66
C ASP A 54 -15.48 13.13 8.27
N PRO A 55 -16.46 13.88 7.75
CA PRO A 55 -16.41 14.35 6.37
C PRO A 55 -15.33 15.42 6.13
N VAL A 56 -14.98 16.22 7.13
CA VAL A 56 -13.91 17.23 7.01
C VAL A 56 -12.56 16.52 6.98
N LYS A 57 -12.36 15.58 7.89
CA LYS A 57 -11.15 14.79 7.96
C LYS A 57 -10.94 13.97 6.67
N LEU A 58 -11.99 13.33 6.17
CA LEU A 58 -11.91 12.53 4.93
C LEU A 58 -11.52 13.40 3.73
N ARG A 59 -12.12 14.59 3.57
CA ARG A 59 -11.75 15.52 2.48
C ARG A 59 -10.27 15.92 2.53
N ASN A 60 -9.75 16.20 3.72
CA ASN A 60 -8.34 16.53 3.88
C ASN A 60 -7.44 15.34 3.56
N GLN A 61 -7.79 14.15 4.04
CA GLN A 61 -7.05 12.92 3.75
C GLN A 61 -7.04 12.56 2.27
N ILE A 62 -8.12 12.83 1.52
CA ILE A 62 -8.16 12.65 0.06
C ILE A 62 -7.13 13.55 -0.62
N LYS A 63 -7.09 14.85 -0.25
CA LYS A 63 -6.11 15.80 -0.80
C LYS A 63 -4.68 15.40 -0.47
N GLU A 64 -4.41 15.07 0.79
CA GLU A 64 -3.10 14.61 1.24
C GLU A 64 -2.66 13.35 0.49
N SER A 65 -3.56 12.39 0.32
CA SER A 65 -3.26 11.15 -0.42
C SER A 65 -2.98 11.40 -1.89
N TYR A 66 -3.68 12.36 -2.50
CA TYR A 66 -3.42 12.74 -3.90
C TYR A 66 -2.06 13.40 -4.04
N ALA A 67 -1.73 14.35 -3.17
CA ALA A 67 -0.41 14.99 -3.11
C ALA A 67 0.70 13.95 -2.89
N LEU A 68 0.42 12.93 -2.08
CA LEU A 68 1.33 11.84 -1.80
C LEU A 68 1.63 10.96 -3.02
N LEU A 69 0.64 10.69 -3.87
CA LEU A 69 0.86 9.97 -5.13
C LEU A 69 1.89 10.71 -6.01
N ILE A 70 1.75 12.02 -6.13
CA ILE A 70 2.69 12.85 -6.90
C ILE A 70 4.08 12.84 -6.25
N ALA A 71 4.16 13.03 -4.92
CA ALA A 71 5.41 13.01 -4.18
C ALA A 71 6.14 11.66 -4.27
N ALA A 72 5.38 10.56 -4.41
CA ALA A 72 5.94 9.21 -4.62
C ALA A 72 6.49 8.99 -6.04
N GLY A 73 6.45 10.02 -6.89
CA GLY A 73 7.06 9.99 -8.22
C GLY A 73 6.07 9.69 -9.36
N LEU A 74 4.77 9.70 -9.09
CA LEU A 74 3.78 9.60 -10.15
C LEU A 74 3.65 10.94 -10.87
N ASP A 75 3.82 10.91 -12.18
CA ASP A 75 3.74 12.05 -13.07
C ASP A 75 2.37 12.10 -13.73
N PRO A 76 1.55 13.16 -13.48
CA PRO A 76 0.23 13.30 -14.11
C PRO A 76 0.25 13.37 -15.64
N GLU A 77 1.39 13.71 -16.25
CA GLU A 77 1.55 13.71 -17.71
C GLU A 77 1.75 12.28 -18.28
N LYS A 78 2.14 11.32 -17.43
CA LYS A 78 2.39 9.93 -17.81
C LYS A 78 1.32 8.96 -17.31
N SER A 79 0.70 9.28 -16.19
CA SER A 79 -0.28 8.43 -15.50
C SER A 79 -1.58 9.17 -15.29
N THR A 80 -2.68 8.43 -15.29
CA THR A 80 -3.97 8.98 -14.88
C THR A 80 -4.10 8.91 -13.37
N LEU A 81 -4.16 10.07 -12.71
CA LEU A 81 -4.40 10.19 -11.27
C LEU A 81 -5.83 10.67 -11.04
N PHE A 82 -6.59 9.99 -10.17
CA PHE A 82 -8.00 10.33 -9.97
C PHE A 82 -8.49 10.08 -8.55
N VAL A 83 -9.63 10.68 -8.21
CA VAL A 83 -10.41 10.37 -7.01
C VAL A 83 -11.63 9.55 -7.45
N GLN A 84 -11.81 8.38 -6.88
CA GLN A 84 -12.85 7.41 -7.27
C GLN A 84 -14.24 8.04 -7.29
N GLY A 85 -14.62 8.75 -6.23
CA GLY A 85 -15.94 9.39 -6.11
C GLY A 85 -16.19 10.54 -7.09
N HIS A 86 -15.17 11.05 -7.79
CA HIS A 86 -15.33 12.06 -8.84
C HIS A 86 -15.77 11.47 -10.19
N ASN A 87 -15.68 10.15 -10.34
CA ASN A 87 -16.20 9.46 -11.53
C ASN A 87 -17.38 8.56 -11.12
N PRO A 88 -18.64 8.98 -11.37
CA PRO A 88 -19.83 8.23 -10.95
C PRO A 88 -19.94 6.84 -11.57
N ASN A 89 -19.25 6.59 -12.67
CA ASN A 89 -19.28 5.30 -13.36
C ASN A 89 -18.76 4.14 -12.49
N HIS A 90 -17.92 4.40 -11.49
CA HIS A 90 -17.54 3.38 -10.51
C HIS A 90 -18.75 2.81 -9.77
N ALA A 91 -19.62 3.68 -9.27
CA ALA A 91 -20.82 3.27 -8.55
C ALA A 91 -21.87 2.67 -9.50
N GLU A 92 -22.05 3.22 -10.70
CA GLU A 92 -22.97 2.70 -11.72
C GLU A 92 -22.58 1.30 -12.16
N LEU A 93 -21.30 1.09 -12.52
CA LEU A 93 -20.81 -0.23 -12.91
C LEU A 93 -20.87 -1.21 -11.74
N SER A 94 -20.61 -0.78 -10.51
CA SER A 94 -20.75 -1.60 -9.31
C SER A 94 -22.19 -2.12 -9.17
N TRP A 95 -23.19 -1.27 -9.40
CA TRP A 95 -24.59 -1.70 -9.39
C TRP A 95 -24.86 -2.75 -10.47
N ILE A 96 -24.46 -2.49 -11.70
CA ILE A 96 -24.62 -3.44 -12.80
C ILE A 96 -23.99 -4.78 -12.47
N LEU A 97 -22.72 -4.79 -12.04
CA LEU A 97 -22.00 -6.01 -11.70
C LEU A 97 -22.57 -6.74 -10.48
N SER A 98 -23.23 -6.03 -9.56
CA SER A 98 -23.95 -6.65 -8.44
C SER A 98 -25.05 -7.61 -8.92
N CYS A 99 -25.68 -7.31 -10.07
CA CYS A 99 -26.68 -8.17 -10.68
C CYS A 99 -26.10 -9.46 -11.30
N TYR A 100 -24.78 -9.52 -11.47
CA TYR A 100 -24.03 -10.66 -12.01
C TYR A 100 -23.13 -11.34 -10.95
N THR A 101 -23.16 -10.88 -9.72
CA THR A 101 -22.38 -11.43 -8.61
C THR A 101 -23.27 -12.33 -7.75
N GLN A 102 -22.83 -13.55 -7.51
CA GLN A 102 -23.58 -14.50 -6.69
C GLN A 102 -23.48 -14.14 -5.20
N PHE A 103 -24.61 -14.16 -4.49
CA PHE A 103 -24.65 -13.91 -3.05
C PHE A 103 -23.69 -14.82 -2.26
N GLY A 104 -23.60 -16.10 -2.66
CA GLY A 104 -22.69 -17.07 -2.04
C GLY A 104 -21.21 -16.75 -2.25
N GLU A 105 -20.84 -16.05 -3.33
CA GLU A 105 -19.45 -15.60 -3.56
C GLU A 105 -19.09 -14.52 -2.53
N LEU A 106 -19.97 -13.53 -2.33
CA LEU A 106 -19.78 -12.47 -1.34
C LEU A 106 -19.77 -13.00 0.11
N SER A 107 -20.65 -13.95 0.42
CA SER A 107 -20.74 -14.57 1.76
C SER A 107 -19.47 -15.31 2.16
N ARG A 108 -18.70 -15.81 1.21
CA ARG A 108 -17.44 -16.53 1.45
C ARG A 108 -16.22 -15.61 1.58
N MET A 109 -16.36 -14.31 1.37
CA MET A 109 -15.24 -13.37 1.50
C MET A 109 -14.72 -13.31 2.93
N THR A 110 -13.46 -13.67 3.14
CA THR A 110 -12.83 -13.71 4.47
C THR A 110 -12.75 -12.32 5.09
N GLN A 111 -12.46 -11.30 4.30
CA GLN A 111 -12.37 -9.92 4.79
C GLN A 111 -13.69 -9.36 5.30
N PHE A 112 -14.84 -9.82 4.81
CA PHE A 112 -16.13 -9.44 5.39
C PHE A 112 -16.22 -9.88 6.84
N LYS A 113 -15.84 -11.12 7.13
CA LYS A 113 -15.85 -11.68 8.50
C LYS A 113 -14.91 -10.89 9.42
N ASP A 114 -13.69 -10.60 8.95
CA ASP A 114 -12.68 -9.88 9.73
C ASP A 114 -13.11 -8.44 10.03
N LYS A 115 -13.64 -7.72 9.03
CA LYS A 115 -14.11 -6.34 9.19
C LYS A 115 -15.37 -6.25 10.06
N SER A 116 -16.29 -7.21 9.92
CA SER A 116 -17.49 -7.28 10.76
C SER A 116 -17.15 -7.52 12.23
N ALA A 117 -16.13 -8.33 12.51
CA ALA A 117 -15.65 -8.55 13.87
C ALA A 117 -15.00 -7.30 14.48
N LYS A 118 -14.32 -6.48 13.67
CA LYS A 118 -13.69 -5.23 14.11
C LYS A 118 -14.69 -4.09 14.35
N HIS A 119 -15.82 -4.10 13.66
CA HIS A 119 -16.83 -3.05 13.72
C HIS A 119 -18.24 -3.64 13.89
N PRO A 120 -18.50 -4.36 15.01
CA PRO A 120 -19.76 -5.09 15.20
C PRO A 120 -21.00 -4.18 15.23
N ASP A 121 -20.81 -2.91 15.62
CA ASP A 121 -21.93 -1.94 15.72
C ASP A 121 -22.29 -1.30 14.36
N ASN A 122 -21.53 -1.56 13.30
CA ASN A 122 -21.77 -0.97 11.98
C ASN A 122 -21.50 -1.97 10.85
N ILE A 123 -22.21 -3.10 10.88
CA ILE A 123 -22.21 -4.07 9.78
C ILE A 123 -23.25 -3.63 8.76
N ASN A 124 -22.81 -2.94 7.71
CA ASN A 124 -23.69 -2.37 6.69
C ASN A 124 -23.57 -3.10 5.34
N ALA A 125 -24.52 -2.84 4.44
CA ALA A 125 -24.54 -3.46 3.11
C ALA A 125 -23.28 -3.17 2.29
N GLY A 126 -22.72 -1.93 2.39
CA GLY A 126 -21.49 -1.56 1.71
C GLY A 126 -20.30 -2.42 2.11
N LEU A 127 -20.22 -2.78 3.40
CA LEU A 127 -19.19 -3.68 3.91
C LEU A 127 -19.30 -5.10 3.31
N PHE A 128 -20.50 -5.55 2.98
CA PHE A 128 -20.74 -6.83 2.31
C PHE A 128 -20.47 -6.75 0.81
N THR A 129 -20.83 -5.64 0.15
CA THR A 129 -20.83 -5.51 -1.31
C THR A 129 -19.59 -4.80 -1.88
N TYR A 130 -18.71 -4.21 -1.06
CA TYR A 130 -17.54 -3.48 -1.56
C TYR A 130 -16.63 -4.31 -2.50
N PRO A 131 -16.53 -5.65 -2.43
CA PRO A 131 -15.77 -6.41 -3.42
C PRO A 131 -16.30 -6.25 -4.85
N VAL A 132 -17.60 -5.99 -5.02
CA VAL A 132 -18.19 -5.69 -6.33
C VAL A 132 -17.81 -4.29 -6.80
N LEU A 133 -17.75 -3.31 -5.90
CA LEU A 133 -17.22 -1.99 -6.22
C LEU A 133 -15.74 -2.07 -6.63
N MET A 134 -14.94 -2.88 -5.96
CA MET A 134 -13.55 -3.12 -6.36
C MET A 134 -13.46 -3.78 -7.74
N ALA A 135 -14.34 -4.74 -8.05
CA ALA A 135 -14.42 -5.31 -9.40
C ALA A 135 -14.77 -4.23 -10.45
N ALA A 136 -15.71 -3.36 -10.13
CA ALA A 136 -16.08 -2.23 -11.01
C ALA A 136 -14.89 -1.27 -11.23
N ASP A 137 -14.15 -0.93 -10.17
CA ASP A 137 -12.94 -0.10 -10.26
C ASP A 137 -11.94 -0.67 -11.27
N ILE A 138 -11.72 -1.97 -11.25
CA ILE A 138 -10.76 -2.67 -12.11
C ILE A 138 -11.27 -2.75 -13.55
N LEU A 139 -12.51 -3.18 -13.72
CA LEU A 139 -13.10 -3.46 -15.06
C LEU A 139 -13.43 -2.18 -15.81
N LEU A 140 -13.73 -1.08 -15.13
CA LEU A 140 -14.05 0.20 -15.74
C LEU A 140 -12.92 0.73 -16.63
N TYR A 141 -11.68 0.53 -16.21
CA TYR A 141 -10.47 0.98 -16.93
C TYR A 141 -9.85 -0.11 -17.79
N GLN A 142 -10.53 -1.24 -17.99
CA GLN A 142 -10.00 -2.37 -18.75
C GLN A 142 -8.60 -2.77 -18.28
N ALA A 143 -8.42 -2.86 -16.95
CA ALA A 143 -7.13 -3.18 -16.37
C ALA A 143 -6.68 -4.59 -16.74
N ASP A 144 -5.49 -4.70 -17.31
CA ASP A 144 -4.80 -5.97 -17.53
C ASP A 144 -4.14 -6.48 -16.26
N LEU A 145 -3.61 -5.55 -15.45
CA LEU A 145 -2.82 -5.86 -14.27
C LEU A 145 -3.27 -5.03 -13.06
N VAL A 146 -3.34 -5.69 -11.92
CA VAL A 146 -3.65 -5.07 -10.62
C VAL A 146 -2.59 -5.48 -9.60
N PRO A 147 -1.83 -4.54 -9.03
CA PRO A 147 -0.92 -4.84 -7.92
C PRO A 147 -1.73 -5.31 -6.72
N VAL A 148 -1.54 -6.56 -6.31
CA VAL A 148 -2.29 -7.17 -5.21
C VAL A 148 -1.36 -7.81 -4.19
N GLY A 149 -1.64 -7.56 -2.90
CA GLY A 149 -1.09 -8.35 -1.81
C GLY A 149 -1.83 -9.70 -1.67
N ILE A 150 -1.31 -10.56 -0.82
CA ILE A 150 -1.89 -11.89 -0.57
C ILE A 150 -3.34 -11.79 -0.06
N ASP A 151 -3.63 -10.78 0.75
CA ASP A 151 -4.94 -10.50 1.33
C ASP A 151 -6.00 -10.03 0.32
N GLN A 152 -5.57 -9.54 -0.87
CA GLN A 152 -6.46 -9.04 -1.93
C GLN A 152 -6.69 -10.06 -3.06
N LYS A 153 -6.05 -11.22 -3.03
CA LYS A 153 -6.19 -12.24 -4.08
C LYS A 153 -7.64 -12.69 -4.27
N GLN A 154 -8.37 -12.88 -3.18
CA GLN A 154 -9.77 -13.31 -3.23
C GLN A 154 -10.69 -12.27 -3.91
N HIS A 155 -10.42 -10.99 -3.69
CA HIS A 155 -11.15 -9.91 -4.37
C HIS A 155 -10.85 -9.85 -5.86
N LEU A 156 -9.59 -10.05 -6.24
CA LEU A 156 -9.21 -10.10 -7.66
C LEU A 156 -9.87 -11.29 -8.36
N GLU A 157 -9.91 -12.46 -7.72
CA GLU A 157 -10.60 -13.63 -8.26
C GLU A 157 -12.10 -13.38 -8.45
N LEU A 158 -12.75 -12.67 -7.52
CA LEU A 158 -14.15 -12.25 -7.71
C LEU A 158 -14.30 -11.37 -8.96
N ALA A 159 -13.45 -10.38 -9.14
CA ALA A 159 -13.46 -9.51 -10.32
C ALA A 159 -13.29 -10.30 -11.62
N ARG A 160 -12.38 -11.26 -11.65
CA ARG A 160 -12.17 -12.17 -12.78
C ARG A 160 -13.42 -13.01 -13.08
N ASN A 161 -14.00 -13.62 -12.06
CA ASN A 161 -15.19 -14.47 -12.21
C ASN A 161 -16.39 -13.69 -12.71
N VAL A 162 -16.62 -12.49 -12.21
CA VAL A 162 -17.72 -11.62 -12.65
C VAL A 162 -17.51 -11.15 -14.08
N ALA A 163 -16.28 -10.77 -14.45
CA ALA A 163 -15.91 -10.38 -15.80
C ALA A 163 -16.11 -11.54 -16.79
N GLN A 164 -15.66 -12.75 -16.46
CA GLN A 164 -15.85 -13.93 -17.30
C GLN A 164 -17.33 -14.29 -17.47
N ARG A 165 -18.11 -14.22 -16.39
CA ARG A 165 -19.57 -14.46 -16.44
C ARG A 165 -20.26 -13.45 -17.33
N PHE A 166 -19.93 -12.16 -17.18
CA PHE A 166 -20.49 -11.10 -18.01
C PHE A 166 -20.12 -11.28 -19.49
N ASN A 167 -18.86 -11.54 -19.77
CA ASN A 167 -18.37 -11.79 -21.13
C ASN A 167 -19.02 -13.02 -21.75
N GLY A 168 -19.29 -14.07 -20.97
CA GLY A 168 -19.99 -15.27 -21.45
C GLY A 168 -21.43 -15.02 -21.92
N ILE A 169 -22.05 -13.93 -21.45
CA ILE A 169 -23.42 -13.55 -21.81
C ILE A 169 -23.42 -12.53 -22.97
N TYR A 170 -22.52 -11.55 -22.93
CA TYR A 170 -22.57 -10.37 -23.81
C TYR A 170 -21.41 -10.26 -24.82
N GLY A 171 -20.50 -11.22 -24.83
CA GLY A 171 -19.27 -11.17 -25.63
C GLY A 171 -18.11 -10.51 -24.86
N ASP A 172 -17.02 -10.26 -25.56
CA ASP A 172 -15.78 -9.71 -24.97
C ASP A 172 -15.91 -8.22 -24.59
N VAL A 173 -16.59 -7.95 -23.48
CA VAL A 173 -16.81 -6.59 -22.96
C VAL A 173 -15.67 -6.16 -22.05
N PHE A 174 -15.27 -7.02 -21.12
CA PHE A 174 -14.23 -6.71 -20.12
C PHE A 174 -12.94 -7.45 -20.38
N THR A 175 -11.82 -6.77 -20.19
CA THR A 175 -10.52 -7.41 -20.04
C THR A 175 -10.50 -8.20 -18.73
N ILE A 176 -10.05 -9.45 -18.79
CA ILE A 176 -9.89 -10.27 -17.59
C ILE A 176 -8.58 -9.89 -16.89
N PRO A 177 -8.61 -9.29 -15.69
CA PRO A 177 -7.44 -8.78 -15.03
C PRO A 177 -6.58 -9.89 -14.43
N ASP A 178 -5.27 -9.68 -14.39
CA ASP A 178 -4.31 -10.52 -13.67
C ASP A 178 -3.66 -9.77 -12.51
N GLY A 179 -3.18 -10.52 -11.52
CA GLY A 179 -2.42 -9.96 -10.40
C GLY A 179 -1.01 -9.58 -10.84
N TYR A 180 -0.58 -8.37 -10.52
CA TYR A 180 0.81 -7.96 -10.64
C TYR A 180 1.52 -8.24 -9.31
N ILE A 181 2.49 -9.15 -9.33
CA ILE A 181 3.32 -9.47 -8.17
C ILE A 181 4.50 -8.50 -8.19
N THR A 182 4.49 -7.52 -7.32
CA THR A 182 5.67 -6.68 -7.09
C THR A 182 6.81 -7.57 -6.60
N LYS A 183 7.96 -7.46 -7.24
CA LYS A 183 9.21 -8.03 -6.72
C LYS A 183 9.61 -7.20 -5.49
N THR A 184 8.87 -7.39 -4.40
CA THR A 184 9.13 -6.67 -3.16
C THR A 184 10.23 -7.35 -2.43
N THR A 185 11.31 -6.67 -2.25
CA THR A 185 12.51 -7.17 -1.58
C THR A 185 12.55 -6.82 -0.10
N ALA A 186 11.87 -5.77 0.34
CA ALA A 186 11.97 -5.28 1.70
C ALA A 186 10.78 -5.74 2.57
N LYS A 187 11.02 -6.69 3.46
CA LYS A 187 10.12 -7.04 4.54
C LYS A 187 10.44 -6.15 5.73
N VAL A 188 9.58 -5.14 5.99
CA VAL A 188 9.76 -4.21 7.11
C VAL A 188 8.98 -4.70 8.31
N MET A 189 9.70 -4.92 9.42
CA MET A 189 9.13 -5.37 10.68
C MET A 189 8.90 -4.18 11.63
N SER A 190 8.06 -4.39 12.66
CA SER A 190 7.84 -3.40 13.72
C SER A 190 9.16 -3.03 14.40
N LEU A 191 9.37 -1.76 14.70
CA LEU A 191 10.55 -1.31 15.42
C LEU A 191 10.53 -1.70 16.90
N GLN A 192 9.35 -2.04 17.45
CA GLN A 192 9.20 -2.42 18.86
C GLN A 192 9.05 -3.93 19.05
N GLU A 193 8.50 -4.64 18.06
CA GLU A 193 8.38 -6.10 18.03
C GLU A 193 8.89 -6.64 16.70
N PRO A 194 10.21 -6.78 16.51
CA PRO A 194 10.82 -7.09 15.21
C PRO A 194 10.47 -8.47 14.64
N THR A 195 9.79 -9.30 15.39
CA THR A 195 9.21 -10.58 14.92
C THR A 195 7.85 -10.39 14.24
N LYS A 196 7.21 -9.23 14.40
CA LYS A 196 5.94 -8.87 13.77
C LYS A 196 6.15 -7.88 12.64
N LYS A 197 5.35 -8.00 11.58
CA LYS A 197 5.37 -7.02 10.47
C LYS A 197 4.91 -5.65 10.96
N MET A 198 5.56 -4.58 10.48
CA MET A 198 5.11 -3.21 10.73
C MET A 198 3.65 -3.05 10.29
N SER A 199 2.82 -2.48 11.15
CA SER A 199 1.37 -2.43 10.99
C SER A 199 0.79 -1.08 11.36
N LYS A 200 -0.24 -0.66 10.61
CA LYS A 200 -1.03 0.55 10.90
C LYS A 200 -1.89 0.41 12.17
N SER A 201 -2.17 -0.81 12.59
CA SER A 201 -3.00 -1.11 13.76
C SER A 201 -2.21 -1.29 15.06
N ASP A 202 -0.90 -1.06 15.04
CA ASP A 202 -0.09 -1.13 16.26
C ASP A 202 -0.37 0.10 17.14
N GLU A 203 -0.71 -0.14 18.39
CA GLU A 203 -1.03 0.91 19.37
C GLU A 203 0.21 1.66 19.86
N ASN A 204 1.40 1.06 19.72
CA ASN A 204 2.65 1.70 20.12
C ASN A 204 3.10 2.70 19.03
N PRO A 205 3.13 4.02 19.32
CA PRO A 205 3.49 5.03 18.33
C PRO A 205 4.94 4.93 17.83
N ASN A 206 5.81 4.20 18.54
CA ASN A 206 7.20 3.96 18.15
C ASN A 206 7.39 2.69 17.30
N ALA A 207 6.33 1.89 17.12
CA ALA A 207 6.40 0.63 16.37
C ALA A 207 6.49 0.84 14.86
N SER A 208 5.90 1.92 14.36
CA SER A 208 5.81 2.23 12.93
C SER A 208 6.36 3.61 12.61
N VAL A 209 7.07 3.72 11.49
CA VAL A 209 7.48 4.99 10.91
C VAL A 209 6.46 5.35 9.82
N TRP A 210 5.81 6.49 9.98
CA TRP A 210 4.88 7.02 9.00
C TRP A 210 5.64 7.81 7.93
N ILE A 211 5.21 7.75 6.69
CA ILE A 211 5.92 8.43 5.60
C ILE A 211 5.85 9.96 5.66
N LEU A 212 4.97 10.51 6.50
CA LEU A 212 4.84 11.93 6.78
C LEU A 212 5.42 12.33 8.15
N ASP A 213 6.07 11.41 8.86
CA ASP A 213 6.81 11.77 10.08
C ASP A 213 7.95 12.75 9.73
N ASP A 214 8.15 13.75 10.59
CA ASP A 214 9.28 14.66 10.45
C ASP A 214 10.63 13.96 10.75
N LYS A 215 11.72 14.58 10.29
CA LYS A 215 13.07 14.03 10.41
C LYS A 215 13.43 13.64 11.85
N ASP A 216 13.12 14.50 12.82
CA ASP A 216 13.47 14.26 14.23
C ASP A 216 12.66 13.10 14.82
N THR A 217 11.40 13.00 14.46
CA THR A 217 10.52 11.89 14.84
C THR A 217 11.02 10.57 14.26
N ILE A 218 11.39 10.54 12.99
CA ILE A 218 11.96 9.33 12.34
C ILE A 218 13.21 8.88 13.06
N ILE A 219 14.19 9.77 13.23
CA ILE A 219 15.46 9.44 13.90
C ILE A 219 15.21 8.95 15.32
N ARG A 220 14.33 9.61 16.07
CA ARG A 220 13.97 9.21 17.43
C ARG A 220 13.37 7.80 17.48
N LYS A 221 12.48 7.46 16.55
CA LYS A 221 11.86 6.12 16.47
C LYS A 221 12.90 5.04 16.22
N PHE A 222 13.85 5.28 15.29
CA PHE A 222 14.95 4.33 15.05
C PHE A 222 15.90 4.20 16.25
N LYS A 223 16.25 5.28 16.92
CA LYS A 223 17.06 5.23 18.16
C LYS A 223 16.40 4.40 19.25
N ARG A 224 15.06 4.40 19.33
CA ARG A 224 14.26 3.63 20.29
C ARG A 224 13.88 2.23 19.81
N ALA A 225 14.29 1.83 18.62
CA ALA A 225 13.99 0.51 18.09
C ALA A 225 14.56 -0.58 19.03
N VAL A 226 13.75 -1.62 19.26
CA VAL A 226 14.14 -2.74 20.11
C VAL A 226 15.17 -3.61 19.38
N THR A 227 16.28 -3.87 20.05
CA THR A 227 17.38 -4.72 19.59
C THR A 227 17.86 -5.61 20.75
N ASP A 228 18.66 -6.62 20.42
CA ASP A 228 19.30 -7.48 21.43
C ASP A 228 20.34 -6.71 22.27
N SER A 229 20.94 -7.39 23.24
CA SER A 229 21.93 -6.82 24.19
C SER A 229 23.37 -6.82 23.67
N ASP A 230 23.60 -7.29 22.43
CA ASP A 230 24.93 -7.25 21.79
C ASP A 230 25.23 -5.84 21.25
N THR A 231 26.41 -5.65 20.72
CA THR A 231 26.86 -4.38 20.13
C THR A 231 27.30 -4.51 18.69
N VAL A 232 27.44 -5.74 18.18
CA VAL A 232 27.96 -6.02 16.84
C VAL A 232 26.82 -6.02 15.81
N VAL A 233 26.91 -5.13 14.83
CA VAL A 233 25.97 -5.05 13.72
C VAL A 233 26.25 -6.19 12.73
N CYS A 234 25.47 -7.26 12.82
CA CYS A 234 25.57 -8.41 11.92
C CYS A 234 24.25 -9.17 11.82
N ALA A 235 24.01 -9.82 10.69
CA ALA A 235 22.83 -10.62 10.41
C ALA A 235 22.99 -12.06 10.95
N ARG A 236 22.79 -12.25 12.24
CA ARG A 236 22.84 -13.57 12.90
C ARG A 236 21.49 -13.92 13.52
N GLU A 237 21.25 -15.22 13.67
CA GLU A 237 20.09 -15.73 14.39
C GLU A 237 19.98 -15.11 15.80
N GLY A 238 18.77 -14.76 16.22
CA GLY A 238 18.50 -14.10 17.50
C GLY A 238 18.67 -12.57 17.49
N LYS A 239 19.03 -11.97 16.36
CA LYS A 239 19.20 -10.52 16.19
C LYS A 239 18.08 -9.89 15.34
N ASP A 240 16.83 -10.28 15.57
CA ASP A 240 15.68 -9.85 14.74
C ASP A 240 15.58 -8.34 14.58
N GLY A 241 15.82 -7.57 15.64
CA GLY A 241 15.81 -6.11 15.62
C GLY A 241 16.89 -5.53 14.69
N ILE A 242 18.11 -6.04 14.78
CA ILE A 242 19.23 -5.60 13.93
C ILE A 242 19.02 -6.05 12.48
N ILE A 243 18.57 -7.27 12.26
CA ILE A 243 18.26 -7.78 10.91
C ILE A 243 17.20 -6.91 10.24
N ASN A 244 16.15 -6.51 10.97
CA ASN A 244 15.14 -5.58 10.47
C ASN A 244 15.75 -4.24 10.07
N LEU A 245 16.58 -3.63 10.92
CA LEU A 245 17.24 -2.36 10.61
C LEU A 245 18.22 -2.46 9.44
N MET A 246 18.96 -3.57 9.34
CA MET A 246 19.84 -3.83 8.19
C MET A 246 19.06 -3.99 6.90
N SER A 247 17.92 -4.69 6.91
CA SER A 247 17.03 -4.82 5.75
C SER A 247 16.47 -3.47 5.30
N ILE A 248 16.06 -2.62 6.24
CA ILE A 248 15.60 -1.26 5.94
C ILE A 248 16.73 -0.43 5.35
N TYR A 249 17.91 -0.44 5.97
CA TYR A 249 19.07 0.33 5.50
C TYR A 249 19.53 -0.11 4.11
N SER A 250 19.55 -1.43 3.86
CA SER A 250 19.83 -2.00 2.55
C SER A 250 18.83 -1.52 1.49
N ALA A 251 17.54 -1.54 1.80
CA ALA A 251 16.50 -1.10 0.88
C ALA A 251 16.58 0.41 0.55
N VAL A 252 17.02 1.23 1.49
CA VAL A 252 17.14 2.68 1.35
C VAL A 252 18.44 3.07 0.63
N THR A 253 19.55 2.40 0.93
CA THR A 253 20.89 2.75 0.44
C THR A 253 21.37 1.91 -0.74
N ASN A 254 20.66 0.84 -1.08
CA ASN A 254 21.07 -0.19 -2.06
C ASN A 254 22.40 -0.90 -1.73
N LYS A 255 22.80 -0.88 -0.45
CA LYS A 255 24.00 -1.60 0.02
C LYS A 255 23.64 -3.05 0.33
N SER A 256 24.58 -3.97 0.09
CA SER A 256 24.44 -5.37 0.52
C SER A 256 24.54 -5.48 2.05
N ILE A 257 24.08 -6.60 2.61
CA ILE A 257 24.19 -6.86 4.04
C ILE A 257 25.67 -6.90 4.46
N GLU A 258 26.52 -7.52 3.65
CA GLU A 258 27.97 -7.60 3.87
C GLU A 258 28.62 -6.21 3.89
N ASP A 259 28.24 -5.32 3.00
CA ASP A 259 28.75 -3.93 2.97
C ASP A 259 28.31 -3.16 4.24
N ILE A 260 27.08 -3.39 4.72
CA ILE A 260 26.55 -2.78 5.94
C ILE A 260 27.33 -3.29 7.15
N GLU A 261 27.58 -4.59 7.25
CA GLU A 261 28.39 -5.17 8.31
C GLU A 261 29.81 -4.56 8.32
N ALA A 262 30.43 -4.42 7.17
CA ALA A 262 31.75 -3.81 7.03
C ALA A 262 31.76 -2.33 7.42
N GLU A 263 30.73 -1.56 7.00
CA GLU A 263 30.61 -0.11 7.28
C GLU A 263 30.49 0.15 8.80
N PHE A 264 29.77 -0.72 9.51
CA PHE A 264 29.54 -0.58 10.94
C PHE A 264 30.41 -1.48 11.82
N ALA A 265 31.44 -2.11 11.26
CA ALA A 265 32.43 -2.86 12.02
C ALA A 265 33.09 -1.96 13.06
N GLY A 266 33.05 -2.37 14.33
CA GLY A 266 33.60 -1.59 15.45
C GLY A 266 32.74 -0.40 15.90
N LYS A 267 31.58 -0.16 15.28
CA LYS A 267 30.60 0.84 15.72
C LYS A 267 29.46 0.15 16.47
N GLY A 268 28.92 0.81 17.47
CA GLY A 268 27.82 0.26 18.28
C GLY A 268 26.45 0.43 17.63
N TYR A 269 25.43 -0.17 18.27
CA TYR A 269 24.04 -0.08 17.84
C TYR A 269 23.49 1.36 17.78
N GLY A 270 23.97 2.25 18.66
CA GLY A 270 23.58 3.66 18.67
C GLY A 270 23.93 4.37 17.38
N ASP A 271 25.15 4.19 16.88
CA ASP A 271 25.61 4.79 15.62
C ASP A 271 24.85 4.21 14.44
N PHE A 272 24.62 2.89 14.44
CA PHE A 272 23.86 2.23 13.39
C PHE A 272 22.40 2.69 13.35
N LYS A 273 21.69 2.71 14.47
CA LYS A 273 20.31 3.19 14.58
C LYS A 273 20.16 4.64 14.09
N THR A 274 21.13 5.50 14.43
CA THR A 274 21.16 6.89 13.96
C THR A 274 21.32 6.96 12.45
N ALA A 275 22.27 6.22 11.88
CA ALA A 275 22.50 6.17 10.44
C ALA A 275 21.27 5.66 9.65
N VAL A 276 20.60 4.63 10.16
CA VAL A 276 19.36 4.12 9.55
C VAL A 276 18.26 5.18 9.59
N GLY A 277 18.08 5.83 10.73
CA GLY A 277 17.09 6.91 10.91
C GLY A 277 17.33 8.09 9.97
N GLU A 278 18.58 8.54 9.82
CA GLU A 278 18.96 9.61 8.92
C GLU A 278 18.72 9.22 7.45
N ALA A 279 19.13 8.03 7.02
CA ALA A 279 18.92 7.56 5.66
C ALA A 279 17.42 7.46 5.31
N VAL A 280 16.59 6.96 6.21
CA VAL A 280 15.14 6.88 6.03
C VAL A 280 14.52 8.28 5.99
N ALA A 281 14.93 9.18 6.89
CA ALA A 281 14.43 10.55 6.92
C ALA A 281 14.77 11.31 5.63
N ASP A 282 15.97 11.18 5.11
CA ASP A 282 16.39 11.82 3.86
C ASP A 282 15.64 11.24 2.65
N MET A 283 15.38 9.94 2.63
CA MET A 283 14.55 9.30 1.60
C MET A 283 13.10 9.80 1.61
N LEU A 284 12.51 9.99 2.80
CA LEU A 284 11.10 10.39 2.96
C LEU A 284 10.89 11.91 2.91
N ALA A 285 11.93 12.73 2.99
CA ALA A 285 11.83 14.20 2.98
C ALA A 285 11.00 14.76 1.80
N PRO A 286 11.07 14.24 0.56
CA PRO A 286 10.22 14.69 -0.54
C PRO A 286 8.72 14.50 -0.28
N MET A 287 8.32 13.45 0.48
CA MET A 287 6.92 13.17 0.81
C MET A 287 6.32 14.27 1.68
N GLU A 288 7.01 14.66 2.75
CA GLU A 288 6.59 15.74 3.64
C GLU A 288 6.51 17.09 2.89
N GLY A 289 7.53 17.39 2.07
CA GLY A 289 7.58 18.62 1.28
C GLY A 289 6.51 18.71 0.18
N GLY A 290 6.15 17.57 -0.43
CA GLY A 290 5.10 17.47 -1.45
C GLY A 290 3.72 17.74 -0.88
N VAL A 291 3.40 17.15 0.27
CA VAL A 291 2.09 17.33 0.93
C VAL A 291 1.91 18.75 1.49
N LYS A 292 2.96 19.38 2.00
CA LYS A 292 2.89 20.78 2.52
C LYS A 292 2.69 21.83 1.43
N ARG A 293 2.96 21.53 0.15
CA ARG A 293 2.83 22.48 -0.97
C ARG A 293 1.51 22.35 -1.75
N GLY A 294 0.75 21.31 -1.54
CA GLY A 294 -0.55 21.03 -2.16
C GLY A 294 -1.70 21.37 -1.26
#